data_05162dad23ba4ef805d357a0965269db
#
_entry.id   05162dad23ba4ef805d357a0965269db
#
_cell.length_a   1.000
_cell.length_b   1.000
_cell.length_c   1.000
_cell.angle_alpha   90.00
_cell.angle_beta   90.00
_cell.angle_gamma   90.00
#
_symmetry.space_group_name_H-M   'P 1'
#
loop_
_entity.id
_entity.type
_entity.pdbx_description
1 polymer ?
#
loop_
_entity_poly.entity_id
_entity_poly.type
_entity_poly.pdbx_seq_one_letter_code
_entity_poly.pdbx_strand_id
1 'polypeptide(L)'
;MQEKKSGGYTKKILVVDDQRSQLKLMKKMLERIGYMAVTVDSAEEAEYILRGEESFSMVITDLKMPWLDGLNFCKKAKILDPNLKIFALSGFLYDFDMNELEDAGFDGIYEKPISKAQLAEILNVGIEKTRD
;
A
#
# COMPACT_ATOMS: atom_id res chain seq x y z
N MET A 1 -1.04 -17.84 22.49
CA MET A 1 -0.90 -17.46 22.36
C MET A 1 -0.60 -17.00 21.94
N GLN A 2 -0.77 -17.02 21.52
CA GLN A 2 -0.60 -16.55 21.14
C GLN A 2 -0.60 -15.86 20.48
N GLU A 3 -1.13 -15.80 20.25
CA GLU A 3 -1.28 -15.09 19.78
C GLU A 3 -1.03 -14.38 19.34
N LYS A 4 -1.17 -14.38 19.42
CA LYS A 4 -1.08 -13.62 19.16
C LYS A 4 -0.63 -13.24 18.68
N LYS A 5 -0.72 -13.60 18.49
CA LYS A 5 -0.41 -13.20 18.06
C LYS A 5 -0.34 -12.96 17.37
N SER A 6 -0.78 -13.19 17.03
CA SER A 6 -0.85 -12.86 16.46
C SER A 6 -1.11 -12.48 16.09
N GLY A 7 -1.55 -12.66 16.05
CA GLY A 7 -1.88 -12.27 15.76
C GLY A 7 -2.01 -11.54 15.53
N GLY A 8 -2.15 -11.79 15.61
CA GLY A 8 -2.42 -10.99 15.48
C GLY A 8 -1.95 -10.11 15.38
N TYR A 9 -1.52 -10.58 15.26
CA TYR A 9 -1.09 -9.59 15.37
C TYR A 9 -0.51 -8.74 14.58
N THR A 10 0.45 -8.84 14.16
CA THR A 10 1.17 -7.96 13.29
C THR A 10 0.54 -7.95 11.91
N LYS A 11 -0.03 -6.86 11.53
CA LYS A 11 -0.62 -6.74 10.21
C LYS A 11 0.47 -6.52 9.19
N LYS A 12 0.27 -7.09 8.00
CA LYS A 12 1.22 -6.99 6.92
C LYS A 12 0.79 -5.92 5.92
N ILE A 13 1.74 -5.11 5.54
CA ILE A 13 1.52 -4.05 4.55
C ILE A 13 2.49 -4.27 3.40
N LEU A 14 1.95 -4.29 2.18
CA LEU A 14 2.77 -4.40 0.98
C LEU A 14 3.10 -3.00 0.48
N VAL A 15 4.39 -2.72 0.31
CA VAL A 15 4.85 -1.40 -0.15
C VAL A 15 5.50 -1.55 -1.51
N VAL A 16 5.02 -0.78 -2.48
CA VAL A 16 5.48 -0.84 -3.86
C VAL A 16 6.06 0.50 -4.27
N ASP A 17 7.34 0.52 -4.61
CA ASP A 17 8.03 1.74 -5.04
C ASP A 17 9.30 1.32 -5.76
N ASP A 18 9.59 1.93 -6.89
CA ASP A 18 10.79 1.58 -7.65
C ASP A 18 12.08 2.14 -7.05
N GLN A 19 11.96 3.03 -6.08
CA GLN A 19 13.14 3.61 -5.41
C GLN A 19 13.42 2.88 -4.10
N ARG A 20 14.53 2.15 -4.08
CA ARG A 20 14.89 1.34 -2.92
C ARG A 20 15.07 2.12 -1.64
N SER A 21 15.58 3.36 -1.74
CA SER A 21 15.74 4.21 -0.56
C SER A 21 14.39 4.54 0.07
N GLN A 22 13.37 4.74 -0.76
CA GLN A 22 12.01 4.99 -0.29
C GLN A 22 11.43 3.76 0.39
N LEU A 23 11.68 2.58 -0.18
CA LEU A 23 11.22 1.32 0.41
C LEU A 23 11.84 1.09 1.79
N LYS A 24 13.13 1.35 1.92
CA LYS A 24 13.82 1.19 3.20
C LYS A 24 13.25 2.12 4.26
N LEU A 25 13.02 3.36 3.89
CA LEU A 25 12.47 4.35 4.81
C LEU A 25 11.08 3.95 5.27
N MET A 26 10.22 3.59 4.32
CA MET A 26 8.86 3.19 4.64
C MET A 26 8.84 1.95 5.52
N LYS A 27 9.68 0.99 5.23
CA LYS A 27 9.77 -0.23 6.02
C LYS A 27 10.13 0.09 7.47
N LYS A 28 11.13 0.95 7.67
CA LYS A 28 11.52 1.35 9.02
C LYS A 28 10.39 2.04 9.76
N MET A 29 9.70 2.93 9.07
CA MET A 29 8.60 3.67 9.69
C MET A 29 7.47 2.73 10.10
N LEU A 30 7.11 1.80 9.23
CA LEU A 30 6.03 0.86 9.50
C LEU A 30 6.38 -0.11 10.62
N GLU A 31 7.61 -0.62 10.60
CA GLU A 31 8.05 -1.57 11.63
C GLU A 31 8.13 -0.92 13.01
N ARG A 32 8.49 0.35 13.07
CA ARG A 32 8.50 1.07 14.33
C ARG A 32 7.11 1.20 14.95
N ILE A 33 6.11 1.25 14.11
CA ILE A 33 4.72 1.37 14.56
C ILE A 33 4.14 0.01 14.94
N GLY A 34 4.78 -1.07 14.48
CA GLY A 34 4.34 -2.43 14.83
C GLY A 34 3.77 -3.22 13.67
N TYR A 35 3.98 -2.77 12.44
CA TYR A 35 3.50 -3.47 11.25
C TYR A 35 4.63 -4.20 10.56
N MET A 36 4.31 -5.30 9.92
CA MET A 36 5.27 -5.99 9.07
C MET A 36 5.16 -5.40 7.66
N ALA A 37 6.28 -4.97 7.11
CA ALA A 37 6.30 -4.40 5.76
C ALA A 37 7.00 -5.35 4.81
N VAL A 38 6.32 -5.71 3.73
CA VAL A 38 6.91 -6.45 2.63
C VAL A 38 7.10 -5.44 1.50
N THR A 39 8.33 -5.27 1.05
CA THR A 39 8.65 -4.24 0.06
C THR A 39 9.01 -4.88 -1.27
N VAL A 40 8.47 -4.30 -2.33
CA VAL A 40 8.78 -4.74 -3.70
C VAL A 40 9.04 -3.51 -4.56
N ASP A 41 9.85 -3.68 -5.59
CA ASP A 41 10.25 -2.54 -6.43
C ASP A 41 9.56 -2.52 -7.79
N SER A 42 8.57 -3.36 -7.98
CA SER A 42 7.78 -3.35 -9.21
C SER A 42 6.36 -3.80 -8.91
N ALA A 43 5.45 -3.34 -9.71
CA ALA A 43 4.05 -3.75 -9.57
C ALA A 43 3.86 -5.19 -10.05
N GLU A 44 4.71 -5.65 -10.98
CA GLU A 44 4.66 -7.03 -11.43
C GLU A 44 4.94 -7.98 -10.26
N GLU A 45 5.98 -7.68 -9.48
CA GLU A 45 6.30 -8.47 -8.30
C GLU A 45 5.19 -8.40 -7.26
N ALA A 46 4.61 -7.20 -7.08
CA ALA A 46 3.50 -7.02 -6.16
C ALA A 46 2.31 -7.88 -6.56
N GLU A 47 1.97 -7.91 -7.84
CA GLU A 47 0.87 -8.75 -8.34
C GLU A 47 1.14 -10.22 -8.08
N TYR A 48 2.37 -10.65 -8.30
CA TYR A 48 2.75 -12.03 -8.05
C TYR A 48 2.53 -12.41 -6.59
N ILE A 49 2.95 -11.54 -5.68
CA ILE A 49 2.78 -11.77 -4.25
C ILE A 49 1.31 -11.78 -3.86
N LEU A 50 0.51 -10.89 -4.43
CA LEU A 50 -0.91 -10.82 -4.10
C LEU A 50 -1.70 -12.03 -4.61
N ARG A 51 -1.19 -12.71 -5.62
CA ARG A 51 -1.83 -13.94 -6.10
C ARG A 51 -1.52 -15.13 -5.20
N GLY A 52 -0.51 -15.01 -4.34
CA GLY A 52 -0.12 -16.08 -3.44
C GLY A 52 -1.06 -16.20 -2.25
N GLU A 53 -0.64 -17.02 -1.30
CA GLU A 53 -1.46 -17.29 -0.12
C GLU A 53 -1.31 -16.26 0.98
N GLU A 54 -0.29 -15.43 0.88
CA GLU A 54 -0.01 -14.41 1.89
C GLU A 54 -1.08 -13.32 1.84
N SER A 55 -1.65 -12.98 2.99
CA SER A 55 -2.68 -11.94 3.02
C SER A 55 -2.10 -10.65 3.59
N PHE A 56 -2.58 -9.55 3.04
CA PHE A 56 -2.13 -8.21 3.42
C PHE A 56 -3.32 -7.38 3.89
N SER A 57 -3.07 -6.52 4.88
CA SER A 57 -4.09 -5.60 5.36
C SER A 57 -4.28 -4.44 4.39
N MET A 58 -3.20 -4.01 3.77
CA MET A 58 -3.25 -2.91 2.82
C MET A 58 -2.02 -2.89 1.92
N VAL A 59 -2.11 -2.11 0.87
CA VAL A 59 -1.01 -1.82 -0.04
C VAL A 59 -0.77 -0.33 -0.06
N ILE A 60 0.48 0.07 -0.01
CA ILE A 60 0.88 1.47 -0.21
C ILE A 60 1.75 1.46 -1.46
N THR A 61 1.33 2.14 -2.51
CA THR A 61 2.03 2.10 -3.78
C THR A 61 2.33 3.47 -4.34
N ASP A 62 3.47 3.60 -5.00
CA ASP A 62 3.74 4.76 -5.82
C ASP A 62 2.86 4.68 -7.06
N LEU A 63 2.48 5.83 -7.60
CA LEU A 63 1.69 5.90 -8.83
C LEU A 63 2.54 5.84 -10.08
N LYS A 64 3.72 6.44 -10.04
CA LYS A 64 4.54 6.58 -11.23
C LYS A 64 5.77 5.68 -11.13
N MET A 65 5.74 4.59 -11.84
CA MET A 65 6.82 3.63 -11.89
C MET A 65 7.18 3.36 -13.34
N PRO A 66 8.48 3.14 -13.65
CA PRO A 66 8.92 3.01 -15.04
C PRO A 66 8.25 1.91 -15.84
N TRP A 67 7.93 0.81 -15.21
CA TRP A 67 7.46 -0.38 -15.90
C TRP A 67 5.98 -0.66 -15.70
N LEU A 68 5.36 0.11 -14.81
CA LEU A 68 3.97 -0.19 -14.51
C LEU A 68 3.30 1.05 -13.97
N ASP A 69 2.16 1.33 -14.53
CA ASP A 69 1.39 2.41 -14.04
C ASP A 69 0.58 1.93 -12.82
N GLY A 70 0.63 2.72 -11.75
CA GLY A 70 -0.04 2.38 -10.49
C GLY A 70 -1.55 2.27 -10.63
N LEU A 71 -2.13 2.94 -11.62
CA LEU A 71 -3.55 2.83 -11.90
C LEU A 71 -3.93 1.39 -12.28
N ASN A 72 -3.20 0.83 -13.25
CA ASN A 72 -3.46 -0.54 -13.69
C ASN A 72 -3.19 -1.53 -12.58
N PHE A 73 -2.15 -1.30 -11.80
CA PHE A 73 -1.85 -2.16 -10.67
C PHE A 73 -3.01 -2.16 -9.69
N CYS A 74 -3.55 -0.99 -9.35
CA CYS A 74 -4.66 -0.89 -8.41
C CYS A 74 -5.88 -1.65 -8.92
N LYS A 75 -6.22 -1.47 -10.18
CA LYS A 75 -7.36 -2.17 -10.78
C LYS A 75 -7.22 -3.68 -10.69
N LYS A 76 -6.03 -4.18 -11.02
CA LYS A 76 -5.76 -5.63 -10.96
C LYS A 76 -5.80 -6.15 -9.54
N ALA A 77 -5.21 -5.40 -8.61
CA ALA A 77 -5.19 -5.81 -7.20
C ALA A 77 -6.60 -5.88 -6.62
N LYS A 78 -7.46 -4.94 -6.98
CA LYS A 78 -8.86 -4.95 -6.53
C LYS A 78 -9.66 -6.10 -7.11
N ILE A 79 -9.29 -6.56 -8.30
CA ILE A 79 -9.92 -7.75 -8.88
C ILE A 79 -9.50 -8.99 -8.08
N LEU A 80 -8.23 -9.06 -7.71
CA LEU A 80 -7.72 -10.19 -6.92
C LEU A 80 -8.33 -10.22 -5.52
N ASP A 81 -8.49 -9.05 -4.91
CA ASP A 81 -9.07 -8.96 -3.57
C ASP A 81 -9.82 -7.64 -3.45
N PRO A 82 -11.15 -7.65 -3.64
CA PRO A 82 -11.95 -6.42 -3.57
C PRO A 82 -11.92 -5.73 -2.21
N ASN A 83 -11.56 -6.44 -1.15
CA ASN A 83 -11.52 -5.87 0.20
C ASN A 83 -10.15 -5.28 0.56
N LEU A 84 -9.17 -5.45 -0.30
CA LEU A 84 -7.83 -4.93 -0.07
C LEU A 84 -7.84 -3.41 -0.13
N LYS A 85 -7.25 -2.78 0.88
CA LYS A 85 -7.16 -1.32 0.91
C LYS A 85 -5.87 -0.89 0.22
N ILE A 86 -5.99 0.02 -0.74
CA ILE A 86 -4.85 0.45 -1.55
C ILE A 86 -4.73 1.96 -1.49
N PHE A 87 -3.56 2.43 -1.03
CA PHE A 87 -3.27 3.85 -0.90
C PHE A 87 -2.14 4.23 -1.86
N ALA A 88 -2.30 5.37 -2.51
CA ALA A 88 -1.34 5.86 -3.49
C ALA A 88 -0.52 7.00 -2.93
N LEU A 89 0.77 6.99 -3.24
CA LEU A 89 1.66 8.10 -2.93
C LEU A 89 2.28 8.57 -4.24
N SER A 90 2.40 9.88 -4.43
CA SER A 90 3.05 10.40 -5.63
C SER A 90 3.64 11.78 -5.39
N GLY A 91 4.81 12.03 -5.98
CA GLY A 91 5.39 13.35 -6.00
C GLY A 91 4.86 14.18 -7.16
N PHE A 92 4.01 13.61 -8.00
CA PHE A 92 3.52 14.24 -9.23
C PHE A 92 2.01 14.08 -9.38
N LEU A 93 1.26 14.39 -8.30
CA LEU A 93 -0.19 14.16 -8.32
C LEU A 93 -0.90 14.95 -9.41
N TYR A 94 -0.42 16.15 -9.73
CA TYR A 94 -1.07 16.95 -10.77
C TYR A 94 -0.86 16.39 -12.19
N ASP A 95 -0.01 15.37 -12.36
CA ASP A 95 0.11 14.67 -13.63
C ASP A 95 -1.02 13.67 -13.84
N PHE A 96 -1.87 13.47 -12.84
CA PHE A 96 -2.94 12.48 -12.89
C PHE A 96 -4.31 13.13 -12.79
N ASP A 97 -5.29 12.53 -13.45
CA ASP A 97 -6.68 12.92 -13.30
C ASP A 97 -7.22 12.27 -12.04
N MET A 98 -7.66 13.08 -11.08
CA MET A 98 -8.15 12.57 -9.80
C MET A 98 -9.36 11.65 -9.97
N ASN A 99 -10.21 11.90 -10.97
CA ASN A 99 -11.34 11.02 -11.23
C ASN A 99 -10.88 9.63 -11.66
N GLU A 100 -9.84 9.57 -12.48
CA GLU A 100 -9.28 8.27 -12.90
C GLU A 100 -8.71 7.52 -11.72
N LEU A 101 -8.06 8.23 -10.79
CA LEU A 101 -7.49 7.61 -9.60
C LEU A 101 -8.60 7.03 -8.72
N GLU A 102 -9.67 7.77 -8.53
CA GLU A 102 -10.79 7.29 -7.74
C GLU A 102 -11.46 6.09 -8.39
N ASP A 103 -11.65 6.17 -9.71
CA ASP A 103 -12.28 5.09 -10.47
C ASP A 103 -11.44 3.81 -10.44
N ALA A 104 -10.13 3.93 -10.32
CA ALA A 104 -9.25 2.77 -10.21
C ALA A 104 -9.45 2.02 -8.90
N GLY A 105 -10.01 2.67 -7.89
CA GLY A 105 -10.35 2.03 -6.64
C GLY A 105 -9.43 2.36 -5.47
N PHE A 106 -8.59 3.40 -5.59
CA PHE A 106 -7.73 3.79 -4.46
C PHE A 106 -8.58 4.24 -3.27
N ASP A 107 -8.18 3.80 -2.10
CA ASP A 107 -8.84 4.17 -0.85
C ASP A 107 -8.33 5.47 -0.28
N GLY A 108 -7.22 5.97 -0.79
CA GLY A 108 -6.67 7.27 -0.43
C GLY A 108 -5.50 7.60 -1.31
N ILE A 109 -5.28 8.89 -1.52
CA ILE A 109 -4.24 9.38 -2.41
C ILE A 109 -3.52 10.51 -1.69
N TYR A 110 -2.20 10.41 -1.60
CA TYR A 110 -1.40 11.35 -0.83
C TYR A 110 -0.20 11.83 -1.64
N GLU A 111 0.16 13.08 -1.44
CA GLU A 111 1.31 13.67 -2.12
C GLU A 111 2.58 13.46 -1.31
N LYS A 112 3.66 13.06 -1.97
CA LYS A 112 4.97 12.92 -1.34
C LYS A 112 5.62 14.29 -1.14
N PRO A 113 6.46 14.45 -0.14
CA PRO A 113 6.81 13.48 0.91
C PRO A 113 5.72 13.41 1.97
N ILE A 114 5.47 12.22 2.48
CA ILE A 114 4.46 12.09 3.53
C ILE A 114 5.11 12.18 4.90
N SER A 115 4.38 12.79 5.83
CA SER A 115 4.81 12.94 7.21
C SER A 115 4.43 11.71 8.01
N LYS A 116 4.97 11.62 9.22
CA LYS A 116 4.56 10.57 10.16
C LYS A 116 3.08 10.65 10.48
N ALA A 117 2.56 11.87 10.58
CA ALA A 117 1.14 12.08 10.85
C ALA A 117 0.27 11.57 9.70
N GLN A 118 0.70 11.82 8.47
CA GLN A 118 -0.03 11.31 7.30
C GLN A 118 0.02 9.79 7.22
N LEU A 119 1.17 9.20 7.55
CA LEU A 119 1.28 7.74 7.56
C LEU A 119 0.32 7.16 8.60
N ALA A 120 0.26 7.76 9.79
CA ALA A 120 -0.67 7.32 10.83
C ALA A 120 -2.12 7.42 10.35
N GLU A 121 -2.44 8.48 9.60
CA GLU A 121 -3.77 8.66 9.03
C GLU A 121 -4.11 7.54 8.05
N ILE A 122 -3.16 7.21 7.15
CA ILE A 122 -3.33 6.11 6.20
C ILE A 122 -3.62 4.80 6.94
N LEU A 123 -2.84 4.52 7.96
CA LEU A 123 -2.99 3.29 8.74
C LEU A 123 -4.34 3.23 9.44
N ASN A 124 -4.77 4.35 10.02
CA ASN A 124 -6.07 4.41 10.70
C ASN A 124 -7.24 4.18 9.73
N VAL A 125 -7.21 4.83 8.59
CA VAL A 125 -8.26 4.67 7.59
C VAL A 125 -8.32 3.22 7.08
N GLY A 126 -7.16 2.65 6.79
CA GLY A 126 -7.10 1.26 6.32
C GLY A 126 -7.63 0.27 7.34
N ILE A 127 -7.25 0.44 8.59
CA ILE A 127 -7.68 -0.44 9.66
C ILE A 127 -9.17 -0.30 9.94
N GLU A 128 -9.67 0.91 10.01
CA GLU A 128 -11.10 1.15 10.26
C GLU A 128 -11.96 0.51 9.19
N LYS A 129 -11.56 0.63 7.93
CA LYS A 129 -12.31 0.02 6.84
C LYS A 129 -12.29 -1.50 6.88
N THR A 130 -11.22 -2.09 7.39
CA THR A 130 -11.11 -3.54 7.48
C THR A 130 -11.86 -4.11 8.69
N ARG A 131 -12.24 -3.29 9.63
CA ARG A 131 -12.98 -3.75 10.81
C ARG A 131 -14.45 -3.97 10.53
N ASP A 132 -14.93 -3.35 9.50
CA ASP A 132 -16.33 -3.51 9.11
C ASP A 132 -16.50 -4.68 8.17
#